data_6ccb4ad6bb730b2869896ae6a2d3048d
#
_entry.id   6ccb4ad6bb730b2869896ae6a2d3048d
#
_cell.length_a   1.000
_cell.length_b   1.000
_cell.length_c   1.000
_cell.angle_alpha   90.00
_cell.angle_beta   90.00
_cell.angle_gamma   90.00
#
_symmetry.space_group_name_H-M   'P 1'
#
loop_
_entity.id
_entity.type
_entity.pdbx_description
1 polymer ?
#
loop_
_entity_poly.entity_id
_entity_poly.type
_entity_poly.pdbx_seq_one_letter_code
_entity_poly.pdbx_strand_id
1 'polypeptide(L)'
;MEQPGPLWLSCLRRESETHMVGKDIFITFMRHGRSRADDEQVIEGRYDSPLTEVGREQVTRRGRQWLEMGVRYDRIIASTLARARESAEIVGRILQVPVDLDPDWMEMDSGPLAGMSFEEAQERYPRPVFRNPYEGLAGSGESEWDLQTRAARAVQSVIRRGPGRYLVVAHGGILGAAMRHVVGAPVPLNGQGIWFEFEDTGYYDTVYTPTKHKWVLKSSSFLHNI
;
A
#
# COMPACT_ATOMS: atom_id res chain seq x y z
N MET A 1 2.86 -42.32 -29.74
CA MET A 1 1.77 -41.48 -30.27
C MET A 1 1.30 -40.59 -29.15
N GLU A 2 1.83 -39.38 -29.09
CA GLU A 2 1.43 -38.36 -28.11
C GLU A 2 0.15 -37.68 -28.64
N GLN A 3 -0.88 -37.66 -27.82
CA GLN A 3 -2.11 -36.94 -28.13
C GLN A 3 -1.87 -35.42 -28.00
N PRO A 4 -2.29 -34.60 -28.96
CA PRO A 4 -2.18 -33.16 -28.83
C PRO A 4 -3.12 -32.65 -27.72
N GLY A 5 -2.55 -31.84 -26.81
CA GLY A 5 -3.33 -31.19 -25.74
C GLY A 5 -4.38 -30.22 -26.31
N PRO A 6 -5.41 -29.88 -25.53
CA PRO A 6 -6.58 -29.16 -26.02
C PRO A 6 -6.23 -27.77 -26.53
N LEU A 7 -6.68 -27.46 -27.74
CA LEU A 7 -6.45 -26.25 -28.53
C LEU A 7 -6.82 -24.93 -27.81
N TRP A 8 -7.62 -24.95 -26.77
CA TRP A 8 -8.00 -23.76 -26.00
C TRP A 8 -6.87 -23.20 -25.13
N LEU A 9 -5.86 -24.01 -24.75
CA LEU A 9 -4.68 -23.58 -24.00
C LEU A 9 -3.71 -22.72 -24.83
N SER A 10 -3.73 -22.86 -26.16
CA SER A 10 -2.86 -22.06 -27.05
C SER A 10 -3.49 -20.70 -27.39
N CYS A 11 -4.82 -20.58 -27.32
CA CYS A 11 -5.54 -19.32 -27.60
C CYS A 11 -5.40 -18.31 -26.44
N LEU A 12 -5.35 -18.80 -25.18
CA LEU A 12 -5.23 -17.93 -24.00
C LEU A 12 -3.82 -17.33 -23.81
N ARG A 13 -2.79 -17.89 -24.45
CA ARG A 13 -1.41 -17.36 -24.33
C ARG A 13 -1.04 -16.30 -25.38
N ARG A 14 -1.78 -16.14 -26.46
CA ARG A 14 -1.42 -15.20 -27.54
C ARG A 14 -2.21 -13.90 -27.57
N GLU A 15 -3.34 -13.81 -26.88
CA GLU A 15 -4.15 -12.58 -26.85
C GLU A 15 -3.84 -11.64 -25.68
N SER A 16 -3.03 -12.07 -24.68
CA SER A 16 -2.80 -11.29 -23.47
C SER A 16 -1.60 -10.34 -23.49
N GLU A 17 -0.65 -10.48 -24.43
CA GLU A 17 0.60 -9.71 -24.37
C GLU A 17 0.72 -8.53 -25.35
N THR A 18 -0.08 -8.46 -26.40
CA THR A 18 0.20 -7.49 -27.47
C THR A 18 -0.77 -6.31 -27.59
N HIS A 19 -1.87 -6.25 -26.85
CA HIS A 19 -2.90 -5.19 -27.01
C HIS A 19 -3.21 -4.34 -25.77
N MET A 20 -2.47 -4.48 -24.65
CA MET A 20 -2.77 -3.78 -23.38
C MET A 20 -1.77 -2.70 -22.95
N VAL A 21 -0.70 -2.45 -23.69
CA VAL A 21 0.43 -1.60 -23.24
C VAL A 21 0.16 -0.09 -23.31
N GLY A 22 -0.96 0.38 -23.84
CA GLY A 22 -1.18 1.82 -24.09
C GLY A 22 -2.28 2.52 -23.31
N LYS A 23 -3.11 1.80 -22.51
CA LYS A 23 -4.31 2.41 -21.89
C LYS A 23 -4.52 2.10 -20.42
N ASP A 24 -3.83 1.11 -19.86
CA ASP A 24 -4.00 0.68 -18.48
C ASP A 24 -3.03 1.37 -17.52
N ILE A 25 -3.46 1.48 -16.27
CA ILE A 25 -2.69 2.03 -15.17
C ILE A 25 -2.40 0.90 -14.21
N PHE A 26 -1.12 0.55 -14.06
CA PHE A 26 -0.64 -0.47 -13.13
C PHE A 26 -0.22 0.21 -11.83
N ILE A 27 -0.76 -0.22 -10.71
CA ILE A 27 -0.41 0.32 -9.40
C ILE A 27 -0.04 -0.83 -8.47
N THR A 28 1.20 -0.81 -7.99
CA THR A 28 1.66 -1.67 -6.91
C THR A 28 1.60 -0.85 -5.63
N PHE A 29 0.85 -1.31 -4.63
CA PHE A 29 0.77 -0.73 -3.29
C PHE A 29 1.67 -1.52 -2.35
N MET A 30 2.69 -0.89 -1.78
CA MET A 30 3.68 -1.53 -0.90
C MET A 30 3.77 -0.81 0.45
N ARG A 31 3.77 -1.55 1.55
CA ARG A 31 4.12 -1.01 2.87
C ARG A 31 5.64 -0.81 2.99
N HIS A 32 6.04 0.21 3.72
CA HIS A 32 7.42 0.44 4.12
C HIS A 32 8.06 -0.78 4.83
N GLY A 33 9.36 -0.80 4.97
CA GLY A 33 10.08 -1.77 5.79
C GLY A 33 9.94 -1.51 7.29
N ARG A 34 10.41 -2.44 8.13
CA ARG A 34 10.36 -2.32 9.59
C ARG A 34 10.88 -0.98 10.09
N SER A 35 10.10 -0.33 10.93
CA SER A 35 10.41 0.97 11.51
C SER A 35 10.88 0.86 12.96
N ARG A 36 11.45 1.95 13.49
CA ARG A 36 11.81 2.02 14.90
C ARG A 36 10.59 1.90 15.82
N ALA A 37 9.44 2.40 15.42
CA ALA A 37 8.21 2.29 16.19
C ALA A 37 7.76 0.83 16.39
N ASP A 38 8.03 -0.05 15.41
CA ASP A 38 7.77 -1.48 15.55
C ASP A 38 8.64 -2.09 16.67
N ASP A 39 9.92 -1.67 16.78
CA ASP A 39 10.84 -2.13 17.84
C ASP A 39 10.50 -1.51 19.19
N GLU A 40 10.06 -0.26 19.23
CA GLU A 40 9.59 0.46 20.42
C GLU A 40 8.21 -0.03 20.91
N GLN A 41 7.50 -0.82 20.09
CA GLN A 41 6.14 -1.30 20.36
C GLN A 41 5.15 -0.17 20.66
N VAL A 42 5.21 0.90 19.88
CA VAL A 42 4.33 2.05 19.99
C VAL A 42 3.37 2.14 18.81
N ILE A 43 2.26 2.87 19.01
CA ILE A 43 1.32 3.19 17.95
C ILE A 43 1.98 4.18 16.99
N GLU A 44 2.18 3.76 15.75
CA GLU A 44 2.85 4.61 14.77
C GLU A 44 2.02 5.83 14.39
N GLY A 45 0.94 5.63 13.66
CA GLY A 45 0.20 6.73 13.07
C GLY A 45 1.14 7.70 12.34
N ARG A 46 1.09 8.98 12.73
CA ARG A 46 2.01 10.02 12.22
C ARG A 46 3.26 10.25 13.07
N TYR A 47 3.56 9.39 14.05
CA TYR A 47 4.87 9.37 14.71
C TYR A 47 5.94 9.08 13.65
N ASP A 48 6.82 10.06 13.40
CA ASP A 48 7.77 10.00 12.28
C ASP A 48 9.03 9.20 12.64
N SER A 49 8.86 7.91 12.81
CA SER A 49 9.96 6.98 13.09
C SER A 49 10.72 6.59 11.80
N PRO A 50 12.06 6.52 11.83
CA PRO A 50 12.86 6.05 10.71
C PRO A 50 12.80 4.53 10.55
N LEU A 51 13.30 4.01 9.41
CA LEU A 51 13.55 2.58 9.23
C LEU A 51 14.60 2.09 10.25
N THR A 52 14.45 0.83 10.68
CA THR A 52 15.53 0.08 11.33
C THR A 52 16.54 -0.43 10.29
N GLU A 53 17.67 -0.98 10.73
CA GLU A 53 18.60 -1.66 9.81
C GLU A 53 17.93 -2.86 9.14
N VAL A 54 17.16 -3.64 9.90
CA VAL A 54 16.34 -4.75 9.37
C VAL A 54 15.38 -4.24 8.30
N GLY A 55 14.71 -3.10 8.54
CA GLY A 55 13.81 -2.49 7.56
C GLY A 55 14.53 -2.10 6.27
N ARG A 56 15.74 -1.54 6.36
CA ARG A 56 16.56 -1.21 5.18
C ARG A 56 16.95 -2.45 4.39
N GLU A 57 17.30 -3.54 5.08
CA GLU A 57 17.61 -4.83 4.46
C GLU A 57 16.39 -5.44 3.76
N GLN A 58 15.21 -5.42 4.43
CA GLN A 58 13.95 -5.89 3.84
C GLN A 58 13.65 -5.14 2.53
N VAL A 59 13.72 -3.81 2.55
CA VAL A 59 13.45 -2.97 1.37
C VAL A 59 14.49 -3.20 0.27
N THR A 60 15.77 -3.34 0.63
CA THR A 60 16.85 -3.62 -0.31
C THR A 60 16.63 -4.97 -0.99
N ARG A 61 16.28 -6.00 -0.22
CA ARG A 61 15.95 -7.33 -0.74
C ARG A 61 14.76 -7.27 -1.71
N ARG A 62 13.70 -6.56 -1.35
CA ARG A 62 12.53 -6.36 -2.22
C ARG A 62 12.90 -5.67 -3.53
N GLY A 63 13.66 -4.58 -3.46
CA GLY A 63 14.12 -3.85 -4.66
C GLY A 63 14.99 -4.71 -5.58
N ARG A 64 15.91 -5.50 -5.03
CA ARG A 64 16.75 -6.43 -5.80
C ARG A 64 15.92 -7.55 -6.44
N GLN A 65 14.98 -8.13 -5.70
CA GLN A 65 14.06 -9.14 -6.23
C GLN A 65 13.29 -8.59 -7.46
N TRP A 66 12.75 -7.38 -7.39
CA TRP A 66 12.08 -6.76 -8.53
C TRP A 66 13.02 -6.49 -9.71
N LEU A 67 14.26 -6.08 -9.43
CA LEU A 67 15.27 -5.89 -10.48
C LEU A 67 15.56 -7.21 -11.21
N GLU A 68 15.78 -8.30 -10.47
CA GLU A 68 16.03 -9.65 -11.00
C GLU A 68 14.84 -10.18 -11.80
N MET A 69 13.61 -9.92 -11.35
CA MET A 69 12.37 -10.28 -12.05
C MET A 69 12.08 -9.40 -13.27
N GLY A 70 12.89 -8.37 -13.52
CA GLY A 70 12.68 -7.42 -14.62
C GLY A 70 11.46 -6.51 -14.44
N VAL A 71 10.98 -6.34 -13.19
CA VAL A 71 9.87 -5.42 -12.87
C VAL A 71 10.32 -3.99 -13.16
N ARG A 72 9.44 -3.21 -13.79
CA ARG A 72 9.70 -1.81 -14.13
C ARG A 72 8.58 -0.93 -13.64
N TYR A 73 8.95 0.23 -13.14
CA TYR A 73 8.03 1.32 -12.78
C TYR A 73 8.45 2.59 -13.51
N ASP A 74 7.48 3.42 -13.88
CA ASP A 74 7.72 4.73 -14.48
C ASP A 74 7.94 5.78 -13.37
N ARG A 75 7.30 5.58 -12.22
CA ARG A 75 7.36 6.50 -11.07
C ARG A 75 7.10 5.76 -9.76
N ILE A 76 7.78 6.18 -8.71
CA ILE A 76 7.46 5.82 -7.33
C ILE A 76 6.78 7.03 -6.68
N ILE A 77 5.68 6.80 -5.99
CA ILE A 77 4.96 7.81 -5.20
C ILE A 77 5.02 7.36 -3.74
N ALA A 78 5.45 8.22 -2.85
CA ALA A 78 5.67 7.83 -1.47
C ALA A 78 5.06 8.81 -0.47
N SER A 79 4.64 8.27 0.67
CA SER A 79 4.35 9.06 1.85
C SER A 79 5.54 9.96 2.23
N THR A 80 5.24 11.10 2.83
CA THR A 80 6.26 12.03 3.34
C THR A 80 6.90 11.57 4.65
N LEU A 81 6.30 10.60 5.37
CA LEU A 81 6.86 10.07 6.62
C LEU A 81 8.17 9.30 6.36
N ALA A 82 9.14 9.47 7.25
CA ALA A 82 10.53 9.04 7.07
C ALA A 82 10.67 7.58 6.62
N ARG A 83 10.00 6.63 7.28
CA ARG A 83 10.07 5.20 6.97
C ARG A 83 9.62 4.83 5.55
N ALA A 84 8.54 5.47 5.07
CA ALA A 84 8.04 5.22 3.72
C ALA A 84 8.85 5.96 2.66
N ARG A 85 9.26 7.20 2.93
CA ARG A 85 10.15 7.97 2.07
C ARG A 85 11.47 7.25 1.87
N GLU A 86 12.14 6.84 2.96
CA GLU A 86 13.42 6.10 2.88
C GLU A 86 13.26 4.78 2.13
N SER A 87 12.15 4.04 2.38
CA SER A 87 11.85 2.81 1.62
C SER A 87 11.74 3.07 0.12
N ALA A 88 11.03 4.12 -0.27
CA ALA A 88 10.87 4.51 -1.67
C ALA A 88 12.20 4.93 -2.30
N GLU A 89 13.03 5.67 -1.58
CA GLU A 89 14.36 6.11 -2.04
C GLU A 89 15.31 4.92 -2.25
N ILE A 90 15.28 3.90 -1.36
CA ILE A 90 16.08 2.68 -1.53
C ILE A 90 15.66 1.94 -2.80
N VAL A 91 14.35 1.69 -2.98
CA VAL A 91 13.82 1.02 -4.18
C VAL A 91 14.11 1.86 -5.43
N GLY A 92 13.91 3.18 -5.35
CA GLY A 92 14.16 4.10 -6.46
C GLY A 92 15.60 4.07 -6.95
N ARG A 93 16.57 4.03 -6.03
CA ARG A 93 18.00 3.88 -6.38
C ARG A 93 18.30 2.53 -7.05
N ILE A 94 17.73 1.42 -6.55
CA ILE A 94 17.97 0.08 -7.10
C ILE A 94 17.37 -0.04 -8.52
N LEU A 95 16.14 0.43 -8.70
CA LEU A 95 15.42 0.32 -9.97
C LEU A 95 15.68 1.49 -10.94
N GLN A 96 16.42 2.52 -10.49
CA GLN A 96 16.67 3.78 -11.22
C GLN A 96 15.36 4.51 -11.60
N VAL A 97 14.40 4.55 -10.66
CA VAL A 97 13.09 5.17 -10.83
C VAL A 97 12.98 6.40 -9.93
N PRO A 98 12.54 7.56 -10.45
CA PRO A 98 12.36 8.77 -9.64
C PRO A 98 11.20 8.63 -8.64
N VAL A 99 11.36 9.31 -7.48
CA VAL A 99 10.42 9.29 -6.36
C VAL A 99 9.76 10.65 -6.23
N ASP A 100 8.42 10.67 -6.17
CA ASP A 100 7.60 11.84 -5.83
C ASP A 100 7.02 11.64 -4.42
N LEU A 101 7.05 12.66 -3.60
CA LEU A 101 6.43 12.64 -2.28
C LEU A 101 5.02 13.21 -2.35
N ASP A 102 4.07 12.52 -1.70
CA ASP A 102 2.68 12.94 -1.64
C ASP A 102 2.12 12.71 -0.22
N PRO A 103 1.76 13.80 0.51
CA PRO A 103 1.26 13.72 1.88
C PRO A 103 -0.08 12.98 2.01
N ASP A 104 -0.84 12.83 0.93
CA ASP A 104 -2.07 12.03 0.94
C ASP A 104 -1.80 10.54 1.20
N TRP A 105 -0.57 10.08 1.07
CA TRP A 105 -0.14 8.73 1.42
C TRP A 105 0.41 8.58 2.84
N MET A 106 0.39 9.64 3.69
CA MET A 106 0.73 9.49 5.11
C MET A 106 -0.20 8.49 5.81
N GLU A 107 0.30 7.89 6.88
CA GLU A 107 -0.51 6.98 7.70
C GLU A 107 -1.71 7.69 8.33
N MET A 108 -2.67 6.90 8.80
CA MET A 108 -3.79 7.41 9.59
C MET A 108 -3.27 8.28 10.73
N ASP A 109 -3.84 9.46 10.89
CA ASP A 109 -3.52 10.29 12.01
C ASP A 109 -4.13 9.70 13.28
N SER A 110 -3.28 9.16 14.12
CA SER A 110 -3.71 8.57 15.41
C SER A 110 -3.93 9.62 16.50
N GLY A 111 -3.77 10.92 16.18
CA GLY A 111 -3.88 11.99 17.17
C GLY A 111 -2.92 11.79 18.34
N PRO A 112 -3.40 11.91 19.57
CA PRO A 112 -2.54 11.78 20.78
C PRO A 112 -2.00 10.37 21.00
N LEU A 113 -2.47 9.36 20.27
CA LEU A 113 -1.97 7.99 20.39
C LEU A 113 -0.61 7.80 19.69
N ALA A 114 -0.25 8.68 18.76
CA ALA A 114 0.99 8.57 17.99
C ALA A 114 2.22 8.58 18.91
N GLY A 115 3.03 7.53 18.89
CA GLY A 115 4.20 7.36 19.74
C GLY A 115 3.92 6.82 21.16
N MET A 116 2.65 6.58 21.54
CA MET A 116 2.32 5.93 22.80
C MET A 116 2.52 4.42 22.72
N SER A 117 2.92 3.79 23.83
CA SER A 117 2.84 2.33 23.96
C SER A 117 1.38 1.85 23.90
N PHE A 118 1.16 0.61 23.52
CA PHE A 118 -0.19 0.04 23.48
C PHE A 118 -0.84 0.02 24.87
N GLU A 119 -0.05 -0.18 25.94
CA GLU A 119 -0.51 -0.18 27.32
C GLU A 119 -0.97 1.22 27.75
N GLU A 120 -0.14 2.24 27.55
CA GLU A 120 -0.48 3.65 27.86
C GLU A 120 -1.70 4.12 27.06
N ALA A 121 -1.78 3.75 25.79
CA ALA A 121 -2.90 4.10 24.94
C ALA A 121 -4.22 3.47 25.45
N GLN A 122 -4.17 2.20 25.88
CA GLN A 122 -5.34 1.51 26.43
C GLN A 122 -5.79 2.12 27.77
N GLU A 123 -4.85 2.55 28.60
CA GLU A 123 -5.16 3.19 29.90
C GLU A 123 -5.77 4.59 29.71
N ARG A 124 -5.16 5.43 28.87
CA ARG A 124 -5.57 6.83 28.70
C ARG A 124 -6.74 7.03 27.73
N TYR A 125 -6.84 6.17 26.73
CA TYR A 125 -7.84 6.22 25.65
C TYR A 125 -8.45 4.83 25.44
N PRO A 126 -9.19 4.28 26.42
CA PRO A 126 -9.76 2.95 26.33
C PRO A 126 -10.65 2.83 25.09
N ARG A 127 -10.55 1.67 24.43
CA ARG A 127 -11.34 1.42 23.23
C ARG A 127 -12.83 1.51 23.53
N PRO A 128 -13.60 2.35 22.81
CA PRO A 128 -15.05 2.46 23.03
C PRO A 128 -15.75 1.15 22.65
N VAL A 129 -16.91 0.89 23.27
CA VAL A 129 -17.76 -0.26 22.95
C VAL A 129 -18.21 -0.25 21.47
N PHE A 130 -18.48 0.95 20.96
CA PHE A 130 -18.79 1.16 19.55
C PHE A 130 -17.88 2.26 18.98
N ARG A 131 -17.13 1.91 17.93
CA ARG A 131 -16.29 2.86 17.21
C ARG A 131 -17.10 3.46 16.07
N ASN A 132 -17.50 4.71 16.26
CA ASN A 132 -18.17 5.50 15.24
C ASN A 132 -17.18 5.85 14.11
N PRO A 133 -17.44 5.48 12.85
CA PRO A 133 -16.50 5.74 11.75
C PRO A 133 -16.34 7.22 11.39
N TYR A 134 -17.18 8.09 11.88
CA TYR A 134 -17.13 9.54 11.67
C TYR A 134 -16.40 10.30 12.78
N GLU A 135 -16.05 9.63 13.86
CA GLU A 135 -15.34 10.22 14.99
C GLU A 135 -13.84 9.95 14.89
N GLY A 136 -13.06 11.00 15.14
CA GLY A 136 -11.61 10.93 15.14
C GLY A 136 -11.05 10.05 16.25
N LEU A 137 -9.96 9.36 15.99
CA LEU A 137 -9.24 8.57 16.98
C LEU A 137 -8.84 9.44 18.17
N ALA A 138 -9.16 8.95 19.39
CA ALA A 138 -8.83 9.63 20.64
C ALA A 138 -9.25 11.12 20.65
N GLY A 139 -10.32 11.46 19.94
CA GLY A 139 -10.96 12.78 19.90
C GLY A 139 -10.35 13.79 18.91
N SER A 140 -9.10 13.64 18.49
CA SER A 140 -8.43 14.59 17.60
C SER A 140 -7.66 13.96 16.42
N GLY A 141 -7.60 12.65 16.36
CA GLY A 141 -7.04 11.94 15.23
C GLY A 141 -7.98 11.90 14.02
N GLU A 142 -7.55 11.23 12.96
CA GLU A 142 -8.34 11.02 11.76
C GLU A 142 -9.45 9.98 12.01
N SER A 143 -10.63 10.20 11.47
CA SER A 143 -11.70 9.19 11.48
C SER A 143 -11.49 8.16 10.37
N GLU A 144 -12.18 7.01 10.44
CA GLU A 144 -12.17 6.01 9.35
C GLU A 144 -12.71 6.61 8.05
N TRP A 145 -13.70 7.51 8.16
CA TRP A 145 -14.27 8.20 7.01
C TRP A 145 -13.28 9.15 6.35
N ASP A 146 -12.55 9.93 7.15
CA ASP A 146 -11.53 10.86 6.65
C ASP A 146 -10.39 10.08 5.98
N LEU A 147 -9.92 8.99 6.61
CA LEU A 147 -8.91 8.11 6.04
C LEU A 147 -9.36 7.53 4.69
N GLN A 148 -10.60 7.01 4.60
CA GLN A 148 -11.14 6.46 3.37
C GLN A 148 -11.25 7.53 2.27
N THR A 149 -11.67 8.73 2.62
CA THR A 149 -11.79 9.86 1.69
C THR A 149 -10.42 10.28 1.16
N ARG A 150 -9.42 10.38 2.05
CA ARG A 150 -8.03 10.71 1.69
C ARG A 150 -7.42 9.62 0.82
N ALA A 151 -7.63 8.35 1.15
CA ALA A 151 -7.17 7.22 0.34
C ALA A 151 -7.76 7.26 -1.08
N ALA A 152 -9.07 7.52 -1.21
CA ALA A 152 -9.72 7.66 -2.51
C ALA A 152 -9.10 8.81 -3.33
N ARG A 153 -8.84 9.97 -2.72
CA ARG A 153 -8.18 11.10 -3.36
C ARG A 153 -6.75 10.76 -3.78
N ALA A 154 -5.99 10.08 -2.94
CA ALA A 154 -4.64 9.62 -3.22
C ALA A 154 -4.59 8.64 -4.41
N VAL A 155 -5.49 7.65 -4.46
CA VAL A 155 -5.62 6.74 -5.61
C VAL A 155 -5.98 7.52 -6.88
N GLN A 156 -6.92 8.46 -6.80
CA GLN A 156 -7.29 9.32 -7.92
C GLN A 156 -6.12 10.17 -8.43
N SER A 157 -5.23 10.65 -7.54
CA SER A 157 -4.04 11.40 -7.95
C SER A 157 -3.10 10.56 -8.83
N VAL A 158 -2.94 9.26 -8.50
CA VAL A 158 -2.16 8.33 -9.31
C VAL A 158 -2.84 8.08 -10.68
N ILE A 159 -4.15 7.84 -10.68
CA ILE A 159 -4.91 7.61 -11.92
C ILE A 159 -4.81 8.80 -12.88
N ARG A 160 -4.85 10.04 -12.37
CA ARG A 160 -4.71 11.27 -13.17
C ARG A 160 -3.36 11.44 -13.85
N ARG A 161 -2.34 10.71 -13.43
CA ARG A 161 -1.02 10.68 -14.12
C ARG A 161 -1.09 9.99 -15.48
N GLY A 162 -2.17 9.24 -15.74
CA GLY A 162 -2.41 8.53 -16.99
C GLY A 162 -1.80 7.13 -17.03
N PRO A 163 -1.82 6.49 -18.20
CA PRO A 163 -1.29 5.13 -18.40
C PRO A 163 0.17 5.03 -17.99
N GLY A 164 0.50 3.97 -17.27
CA GLY A 164 1.86 3.75 -16.76
C GLY A 164 1.90 2.73 -15.63
N ARG A 165 3.10 2.53 -15.08
CA ARG A 165 3.39 1.59 -13.99
C ARG A 165 3.89 2.38 -12.78
N TYR A 166 3.11 2.38 -11.72
CA TYR A 166 3.36 3.16 -10.52
C TYR A 166 3.59 2.25 -9.32
N LEU A 167 4.60 2.57 -8.52
CA LEU A 167 4.78 2.00 -7.19
C LEU A 167 4.36 3.05 -6.17
N VAL A 168 3.41 2.70 -5.30
CA VAL A 168 3.04 3.50 -4.13
C VAL A 168 3.68 2.90 -2.90
N VAL A 169 4.47 3.67 -2.17
CA VAL A 169 5.10 3.24 -0.91
C VAL A 169 4.51 4.02 0.24
N ALA A 170 3.78 3.32 1.10
CA ALA A 170 3.02 3.95 2.19
C ALA A 170 2.91 3.03 3.42
N HIS A 171 1.78 3.04 4.12
CA HIS A 171 1.58 2.44 5.43
C HIS A 171 0.34 1.55 5.46
N GLY A 172 0.24 0.68 6.46
CA GLY A 172 -0.81 -0.32 6.54
C GLY A 172 -2.23 0.25 6.52
N GLY A 173 -2.50 1.29 7.30
CA GLY A 173 -3.84 1.87 7.41
C GLY A 173 -4.30 2.55 6.13
N ILE A 174 -3.49 3.46 5.57
CA ILE A 174 -3.83 4.17 4.32
C ILE A 174 -3.89 3.23 3.12
N LEU A 175 -2.98 2.24 3.04
CA LEU A 175 -3.00 1.24 1.96
C LEU A 175 -4.23 0.34 2.07
N GLY A 176 -4.61 -0.07 3.28
CA GLY A 176 -5.85 -0.82 3.51
C GLY A 176 -7.08 -0.04 3.08
N ALA A 177 -7.13 1.27 3.37
CA ALA A 177 -8.20 2.16 2.90
C ALA A 177 -8.19 2.32 1.36
N ALA A 178 -7.01 2.44 0.75
CA ALA A 178 -6.88 2.48 -0.71
C ALA A 178 -7.37 1.18 -1.37
N MET A 179 -7.03 0.02 -0.80
CA MET A 179 -7.53 -1.27 -1.30
C MET A 179 -9.04 -1.40 -1.13
N ARG A 180 -9.64 -0.94 -0.01
CA ARG A 180 -11.10 -0.89 0.13
C ARG A 180 -11.74 -0.02 -0.97
N HIS A 181 -11.14 1.13 -1.28
CA HIS A 181 -11.60 1.98 -2.39
C HIS A 181 -11.53 1.24 -3.72
N VAL A 182 -10.42 0.56 -4.01
CA VAL A 182 -10.20 -0.21 -5.24
C VAL A 182 -11.25 -1.32 -5.44
N VAL A 183 -11.61 -2.02 -4.37
CA VAL A 183 -12.60 -3.12 -4.43
C VAL A 183 -14.05 -2.64 -4.21
N GLY A 184 -14.27 -1.35 -3.98
CA GLY A 184 -15.60 -0.79 -3.73
C GLY A 184 -16.20 -1.19 -2.37
N ALA A 185 -15.37 -1.51 -1.39
CA ALA A 185 -15.82 -1.85 -0.04
C ALA A 185 -16.20 -0.59 0.75
N PRO A 186 -17.24 -0.67 1.62
CA PRO A 186 -17.64 0.45 2.45
C PRO A 186 -16.59 0.75 3.54
N VAL A 187 -16.74 1.92 4.16
CA VAL A 187 -16.01 2.27 5.39
C VAL A 187 -16.34 1.26 6.49
N PRO A 188 -15.35 0.73 7.23
CA PRO A 188 -15.60 -0.23 8.31
C PRO A 188 -16.45 0.38 9.42
N LEU A 189 -17.56 -0.28 9.78
CA LEU A 189 -18.34 0.07 10.94
C LEU A 189 -17.80 -0.68 12.16
N ASN A 190 -17.52 0.03 13.22
CA ASN A 190 -16.97 -0.54 14.48
C ASN A 190 -15.70 -1.41 14.25
N GLY A 191 -14.90 -1.07 13.26
CA GLY A 191 -13.71 -1.84 12.88
C GLY A 191 -14.01 -3.21 12.26
N GLN A 192 -15.24 -3.45 11.81
CA GLN A 192 -15.65 -4.68 11.11
C GLN A 192 -15.61 -4.47 9.59
N GLY A 193 -15.48 -5.56 8.84
CA GLY A 193 -15.45 -5.53 7.38
C GLY A 193 -14.20 -6.20 6.81
N ILE A 194 -13.92 -5.89 5.55
CA ILE A 194 -12.73 -6.43 4.88
C ILE A 194 -11.48 -5.66 5.29
N TRP A 195 -10.44 -6.41 5.66
CA TRP A 195 -9.13 -5.90 5.97
C TRP A 195 -8.14 -6.38 4.92
N PHE A 196 -7.24 -5.47 4.51
CA PHE A 196 -6.09 -5.79 3.69
C PHE A 196 -4.86 -5.67 4.58
N GLU A 197 -4.25 -6.80 4.87
CA GLU A 197 -3.04 -6.87 5.67
C GLU A 197 -1.84 -6.59 4.77
N PHE A 198 -0.94 -5.78 5.28
CA PHE A 198 0.34 -5.47 4.66
C PHE A 198 1.46 -5.75 5.66
N GLU A 199 2.19 -6.81 5.46
CA GLU A 199 3.44 -7.04 6.16
C GLU A 199 4.52 -6.05 5.70
N ASP A 200 5.66 -5.98 6.39
CA ASP A 200 6.80 -5.16 5.97
C ASP A 200 7.20 -5.47 4.53
N THR A 201 7.26 -4.45 3.69
CA THR A 201 7.50 -4.58 2.24
C THR A 201 6.52 -5.50 1.49
N GLY A 202 5.43 -5.92 2.14
CA GLY A 202 4.31 -6.61 1.51
C GLY A 202 3.60 -5.70 0.52
N TYR A 203 3.06 -6.27 -0.57
CA TYR A 203 2.42 -5.47 -1.60
C TYR A 203 1.24 -6.17 -2.27
N TYR A 204 0.38 -5.36 -2.88
CA TYR A 204 -0.67 -5.79 -3.81
C TYR A 204 -0.48 -5.14 -5.17
N ASP A 205 -0.59 -5.93 -6.22
CA ASP A 205 -0.57 -5.47 -7.60
C ASP A 205 -1.98 -5.31 -8.14
N THR A 206 -2.25 -4.14 -8.70
CA THR A 206 -3.55 -3.83 -9.28
C THR A 206 -3.40 -3.26 -10.69
N VAL A 207 -4.45 -3.41 -11.48
CA VAL A 207 -4.56 -2.78 -12.80
C VAL A 207 -5.90 -2.07 -12.89
N TYR A 208 -5.87 -0.81 -13.28
CA TYR A 208 -7.05 -0.02 -13.59
C TYR A 208 -7.14 0.23 -15.09
N THR A 209 -8.30 -0.12 -15.68
CA THR A 209 -8.62 0.15 -17.09
C THR A 209 -9.62 1.31 -17.16
N PRO A 210 -9.20 2.56 -17.47
CA PRO A 210 -10.07 3.73 -17.44
C PRO A 210 -11.28 3.63 -18.37
N THR A 211 -11.12 3.09 -19.57
CA THR A 211 -12.19 2.96 -20.56
C THR A 211 -13.34 2.03 -20.14
N LYS A 212 -13.10 1.19 -19.12
CA LYS A 212 -14.07 0.21 -18.59
C LYS A 212 -14.44 0.47 -17.14
N HIS A 213 -13.81 1.48 -16.50
CA HIS A 213 -13.86 1.67 -15.05
C HIS A 213 -13.64 0.38 -14.26
N LYS A 214 -12.66 -0.43 -14.71
CA LYS A 214 -12.44 -1.76 -14.18
C LYS A 214 -11.13 -1.83 -13.41
N TRP A 215 -11.19 -2.33 -12.19
CA TRP A 215 -10.05 -2.76 -11.41
C TRP A 215 -9.85 -4.27 -11.49
N VAL A 216 -8.59 -4.69 -11.50
CA VAL A 216 -8.19 -6.09 -11.40
C VAL A 216 -7.10 -6.18 -10.34
N LEU A 217 -7.33 -7.00 -9.31
CA LEU A 217 -6.29 -7.42 -8.38
C LEU A 217 -5.52 -8.57 -9.03
N LYS A 218 -4.23 -8.38 -9.27
CA LYS A 218 -3.38 -9.34 -10.01
C LYS A 218 -2.70 -10.33 -9.09
N SER A 219 -2.03 -9.82 -8.06
CA SER A 219 -1.24 -10.62 -7.13
C SER A 219 -1.08 -9.89 -5.81
N SER A 220 -0.70 -10.65 -4.80
CA SER A 220 -0.17 -10.14 -3.54
C SER A 220 1.10 -10.91 -3.20
N SER A 221 2.06 -10.28 -2.54
CA SER A 221 3.27 -10.93 -2.09
C SER A 221 3.71 -10.37 -0.75
N PHE A 222 3.94 -11.26 0.17
CA PHE A 222 4.47 -11.01 1.49
C PHE A 222 5.83 -11.69 1.60
N LEU A 223 6.81 -11.04 2.19
CA LEU A 223 8.07 -11.68 2.53
C LEU A 223 7.85 -12.39 3.86
N HIS A 224 7.48 -13.67 3.82
CA HIS A 224 7.53 -14.47 5.03
C HIS A 224 8.96 -14.39 5.59
N ASN A 225 9.07 -14.08 6.88
CA ASN A 225 10.34 -14.16 7.59
C ASN A 225 10.78 -15.63 7.56
N ILE A 226 11.80 -15.92 6.75
CA ILE A 226 12.56 -17.15 6.79
C ILE A 226 13.71 -16.95 7.76
#